data_05a4f135e9470a30e0747d324bcac8bb
#
_entry.id   05a4f135e9470a30e0747d324bcac8bb
#
_cell.length_a   1.000
_cell.length_b   1.000
_cell.length_c   1.000
_cell.angle_alpha   90.00
_cell.angle_beta   90.00
_cell.angle_gamma   90.00
#
_symmetry.space_group_name_H-M   'P 1'
#
loop_
_entity.id
_entity.type
_entity.pdbx_description
1 polymer ?
#
loop_
_entity_poly.entity_id
_entity_poly.type
_entity_poly.pdbx_seq_one_letter_code
_entity_poly.pdbx_strand_id
1 'polypeptide(L)' 'DLESLPELIKNLEDRMKLSAKELDFEEAAKLRDRIKLLRAKLLGK' A
#
# COMPACT_ATOMS: atom_id res chain seq x y z
N ASP A 1 1.16 13.81 7.87
CA ASP A 1 1.73 13.45 9.15
C ASP A 1 2.59 12.20 9.03
N LEU A 2 3.85 12.32 9.42
CA LEU A 2 4.81 11.24 9.24
C LEU A 2 4.44 10.00 10.04
N GLU A 3 3.77 10.18 11.16
CA GLU A 3 3.42 9.04 12.02
C GLU A 3 2.31 8.20 11.43
N SER A 4 1.49 8.77 10.57
CA SER A 4 0.41 8.01 9.98
C SER A 4 0.83 7.26 8.71
N LEU A 5 1.99 7.58 8.13
CA LEU A 5 2.42 6.91 6.90
C LEU A 5 2.64 5.42 7.09
N PRO A 6 3.37 4.97 8.13
CA PRO A 6 3.56 3.52 8.30
C PRO A 6 2.25 2.79 8.51
N GLU A 7 1.34 3.41 9.24
CA GLU A 7 0.04 2.80 9.49
C GLU A 7 -0.77 2.71 8.21
N LEU A 8 -0.75 3.77 7.41
CA LEU A 8 -1.46 3.80 6.15
C LEU A 8 -0.90 2.74 5.20
N ILE A 9 0.41 2.61 5.15
CA ILE A 9 1.05 1.61 4.30
C ILE A 9 0.61 0.21 4.73
N LYS A 10 0.57 -0.04 6.02
CA LYS A 10 0.16 -1.35 6.52
C LYS A 10 -1.28 -1.65 6.11
N ASN A 11 -2.15 -0.66 6.24
CA ASN A 11 -3.55 -0.85 5.84
C ASN A 11 -3.66 -1.19 4.36
N LEU A 12 -2.89 -0.50 3.54
CA LEU A 12 -2.90 -0.76 2.11
C LEU A 12 -2.34 -2.14 1.79
N GLU A 13 -1.31 -2.55 2.53
CA GLU A 13 -0.75 -3.89 2.34
C GLU A 13 -1.77 -4.97 2.66
N ASP A 14 -2.52 -4.77 3.73
CA ASP A 14 -3.56 -5.73 4.10
C ASP A 14 -4.61 -5.81 3.00
N ARG A 15 -5.01 -4.67 2.46
CA ARG A 15 -5.99 -4.65 1.38
C ARG A 15 -5.43 -5.32 0.13
N MET A 16 -4.16 -5.08 -0.15
CA MET A 16 -3.53 -5.71 -1.31
C MET A 16 -3.56 -7.22 -1.19
N LYS A 17 -3.24 -7.73 -0.01
CA LYS A 17 -3.27 -9.17 0.21
C LYS A 17 -4.68 -9.72 0.03
N LEU A 18 -5.66 -8.99 0.53
CA LEU A 18 -7.04 -9.43 0.40
C LEU A 18 -7.47 -9.45 -1.07
N SER A 19 -7.12 -8.41 -1.81
CA SER A 19 -7.45 -8.37 -3.23
C SER A 19 -6.80 -9.50 -3.99
N ALA A 20 -5.55 -9.81 -3.68
CA ALA A 20 -4.85 -10.91 -4.34
C ALA A 20 -5.52 -12.23 -4.00
N LYS A 21 -5.96 -12.38 -2.78
CA LYS A 21 -6.65 -13.60 -2.35
C LYS A 21 -7.95 -13.80 -3.11
N GLU A 22 -8.62 -12.70 -3.43
CA GLU A 22 -9.86 -12.76 -4.18
C GLU A 22 -9.63 -12.72 -5.69
N LEU A 23 -8.37 -12.83 -6.11
CA LEU A 23 -7.98 -12.80 -7.51
C LEU A 23 -8.32 -11.48 -8.18
N ASP A 24 -8.41 -10.41 -7.41
CA ASP A 24 -8.64 -9.07 -7.91
C ASP A 24 -7.28 -8.42 -8.20
N PHE A 25 -6.65 -8.86 -9.27
CA PHE A 25 -5.28 -8.46 -9.55
C PHE A 25 -5.16 -7.01 -9.94
N GLU A 26 -6.17 -6.45 -10.56
CA GLU A 26 -6.14 -5.04 -10.93
C GLU A 26 -6.12 -4.16 -9.69
N GLU A 27 -6.95 -4.50 -8.73
CA GLU A 27 -6.99 -3.73 -7.49
C GLU A 27 -5.69 -3.91 -6.71
N ALA A 28 -5.19 -5.14 -6.68
CA ALA A 28 -3.94 -5.42 -5.98
C ALA A 28 -2.79 -4.61 -6.58
N ALA A 29 -2.76 -4.49 -7.90
CA ALA A 29 -1.72 -3.72 -8.55
C ALA A 29 -1.81 -2.24 -8.20
N LYS A 30 -3.02 -1.70 -8.16
CA LYS A 30 -3.22 -0.30 -7.79
C LYS A 30 -2.75 -0.05 -6.36
N LEU A 31 -3.08 -0.96 -5.47
CA LEU A 31 -2.67 -0.82 -4.07
C LEU A 31 -1.17 -0.90 -3.94
N ARG A 32 -0.56 -1.81 -4.69
CA ARG A 32 0.89 -1.95 -4.66
C ARG A 32 1.58 -0.67 -5.11
N ASP A 33 1.08 -0.07 -6.19
CA ASP A 33 1.67 1.17 -6.68
C ASP A 33 1.55 2.28 -5.65
N ARG A 34 0.42 2.36 -4.99
CA ARG A 34 0.22 3.37 -3.97
C ARG A 34 1.17 3.15 -2.79
N ILE A 35 1.34 1.90 -2.39
CA ILE A 35 2.27 1.57 -1.32
C ILE A 35 3.68 2.03 -1.69
N LYS A 36 4.06 1.78 -2.92
CA LYS A 36 5.37 2.16 -3.41
C LYS A 36 5.61 3.66 -3.28
N LEU A 37 4.61 4.45 -3.68
CA LEU A 37 4.71 5.90 -3.58
C LEU A 37 4.84 6.35 -2.14
N LEU A 38 4.04 5.77 -1.26
CA LEU A 38 4.07 6.15 0.14
C LEU A 38 5.38 5.77 0.81
N ARG A 39 5.93 4.62 0.43
CA ARG A 39 7.22 4.20 0.98
C ARG A 39 8.33 5.16 0.55
N ALA A 40 8.26 5.61 -0.68
CA ALA A 40 9.25 6.57 -1.16
C ALA A 40 9.22 7.85 -0.32
N LYS A 41 8.02 8.31 0.01
CA LYS A 41 7.88 9.48 0.85
C LYS A 41 8.40 9.22 2.26
N LEU A 42 8.13 8.03 2.77
CA LEU A 42 8.56 7.69 4.12
C LEU A 42 10.08 7.66 4.22
N LEU A 43 10.74 7.27 3.15
CA LEU A 43 12.20 7.22 3.14
C LEU A 43 12.84 8.60 3.02
N GLY A 44 12.05 9.65 2.95
CA GLY A 44 12.59 10.99 3.01
C GLY A 44 13.06 11.55 1.69
N LYS A 45 12.51 11.09 0.62
CA LYS A 45 12.93 11.60 -0.69
C LYS A 45 11.82 12.33 -1.40
#